data_ca238f5bb7afbeb12602edcaa34399df
#
_entry.id   ca238f5bb7afbeb12602edcaa34399df
#
_cell.length_a   1.000
_cell.length_b   1.000
_cell.length_c   1.000
_cell.angle_alpha   90.00
_cell.angle_beta   90.00
_cell.angle_gamma   90.00
#
_symmetry.space_group_name_H-M   'P 1'
#
loop_
_entity.id
_entity.type
_entity.pdbx_description
1 polymer ?
#
loop_
_entity_poly.entity_id
_entity_poly.type
_entity_poly.pdbx_seq_one_letter_code
_entity_poly.pdbx_strand_id
1 'polypeptide(L)'
;MINLKEKTKEAISFPIKKSRFSQNKRVIWSVIGIIILVIEIYIAIFIKGGFIRHYIGDVLATAMLYALGRAIFKVAPINLAICVFVISLFIEAAQYLKILEILDVKSSILRIIFGGTFDWTDIICYLVGCILAYMFENLSMQKNKAW
;
A
#
# COMPACT_ATOMS: atom_id res chain seq x y z
N MET A 1 30.59 10.59 -48.71
CA MET A 1 29.44 11.34 -48.08
C MET A 1 28.63 10.36 -47.28
N ILE A 2 28.83 10.30 -45.97
CA ILE A 2 28.11 9.39 -45.11
C ILE A 2 26.74 10.01 -44.84
N ASN A 3 25.71 9.22 -45.15
CA ASN A 3 24.32 9.65 -45.17
C ASN A 3 23.83 9.97 -43.75
N LEU A 4 23.78 11.27 -43.42
CA LEU A 4 23.30 11.79 -42.12
C LEU A 4 21.88 11.33 -41.77
N LYS A 5 21.06 10.96 -42.75
CA LYS A 5 19.70 10.45 -42.54
C LYS A 5 19.66 9.02 -41.98
N GLU A 6 20.69 8.19 -42.20
CA GLU A 6 20.75 6.86 -41.60
C GLU A 6 21.14 6.93 -40.12
N LYS A 7 22.09 7.80 -39.73
CA LYS A 7 22.46 8.00 -38.36
C LYS A 7 21.32 8.54 -37.46
N THR A 8 20.44 9.35 -38.07
CA THR A 8 19.28 9.92 -37.33
C THR A 8 18.18 8.87 -37.14
N LYS A 9 18.05 7.88 -38.04
CA LYS A 9 17.09 6.77 -37.86
C LYS A 9 17.55 5.75 -36.82
N GLU A 10 18.84 5.48 -36.71
CA GLU A 10 19.39 4.60 -35.67
C GLU A 10 19.34 5.24 -34.28
N ALA A 11 19.47 6.56 -34.17
CA ALA A 11 19.37 7.29 -32.90
C ALA A 11 17.92 7.35 -32.32
N ILE A 12 16.90 7.11 -33.16
CA ILE A 12 15.49 7.20 -32.76
C ILE A 12 14.88 5.83 -32.39
N SER A 13 15.56 4.74 -32.71
CA SER A 13 15.11 3.39 -32.36
C SER A 13 15.76 2.89 -31.08
N PHE A 14 15.69 3.65 -29.98
CA PHE A 14 15.80 3.05 -28.66
C PHE A 14 14.57 2.15 -28.48
N PRO A 15 14.72 0.82 -28.42
CA PRO A 15 13.60 -0.02 -28.04
C PRO A 15 13.24 0.38 -26.63
N ILE A 16 12.08 1.01 -26.47
CA ILE A 16 11.43 1.10 -25.17
C ILE A 16 11.15 -0.36 -24.79
N LYS A 17 12.13 -1.01 -24.20
CA LYS A 17 12.00 -2.30 -23.54
C LYS A 17 11.10 -2.04 -22.35
N LYS A 18 9.78 -1.94 -22.63
CA LYS A 18 8.74 -1.81 -21.65
C LYS A 18 8.89 -3.05 -20.75
N SER A 19 9.60 -2.83 -19.65
CA SER A 19 10.15 -3.87 -18.83
C SER A 19 9.01 -4.80 -18.38
N ARG A 20 8.94 -5.99 -18.96
CA ARG A 20 8.09 -7.12 -18.53
C ARG A 20 8.25 -7.37 -17.03
N PHE A 21 9.43 -7.09 -16.51
CA PHE A 21 9.80 -7.11 -15.10
C PHE A 21 8.98 -6.13 -14.22
N SER A 22 8.58 -4.97 -14.76
CA SER A 22 7.74 -4.00 -14.03
C SER A 22 6.29 -4.45 -13.90
N GLN A 23 5.75 -5.18 -14.88
CA GLN A 23 4.37 -5.68 -14.85
C GLN A 23 4.21 -6.83 -13.85
N ASN A 24 5.14 -7.78 -13.84
CA ASN A 24 5.09 -8.90 -12.91
C ASN A 24 5.13 -8.45 -11.44
N LYS A 25 5.91 -7.43 -11.11
CA LYS A 25 5.93 -6.87 -9.75
C LYS A 25 4.59 -6.28 -9.34
N ARG A 26 3.92 -5.55 -10.23
CA ARG A 26 2.60 -4.97 -9.94
C ARG A 26 1.55 -6.05 -9.67
N VAL A 27 1.57 -7.11 -10.50
CA VAL A 27 0.67 -8.26 -10.30
C VAL A 27 0.94 -8.94 -8.96
N ILE A 28 2.20 -9.16 -8.59
CA ILE A 28 2.57 -9.76 -7.31
C ILE A 28 2.04 -8.91 -6.15
N TRP A 29 2.25 -7.59 -6.19
CA TRP A 29 1.78 -6.69 -5.14
C TRP A 29 0.24 -6.61 -5.08
N SER A 30 -0.45 -6.69 -6.22
CA SER A 30 -1.91 -6.79 -6.24
C SER A 30 -2.40 -8.08 -5.59
N VAL A 31 -1.76 -9.21 -5.87
CA VAL A 31 -2.11 -10.51 -5.27
C VAL A 31 -1.86 -10.47 -3.76
N ILE A 32 -0.73 -9.94 -3.31
CA ILE A 32 -0.43 -9.77 -1.88
C ILE A 32 -1.50 -8.91 -1.21
N GLY A 33 -1.86 -7.77 -1.79
CA GLY A 33 -2.90 -6.89 -1.26
C GLY A 33 -4.27 -7.58 -1.16
N ILE A 34 -4.65 -8.37 -2.16
CA ILE A 34 -5.90 -9.14 -2.15
C ILE A 34 -5.87 -10.23 -1.08
N ILE A 35 -4.76 -10.93 -0.91
CA ILE A 35 -4.62 -11.95 0.14
C ILE A 35 -4.77 -11.33 1.53
N ILE A 36 -4.11 -10.20 1.78
CA ILE A 36 -4.24 -9.48 3.06
C ILE A 36 -5.68 -9.04 3.27
N LEU A 37 -6.34 -8.49 2.25
CA LEU A 37 -7.76 -8.08 2.32
C LEU A 37 -8.67 -9.24 2.71
N VAL A 38 -8.47 -10.42 2.12
CA VAL A 38 -9.24 -11.63 2.45
C VAL A 38 -9.02 -12.03 3.92
N ILE A 39 -7.78 -11.96 4.40
CA ILE A 39 -7.43 -12.24 5.81
C ILE A 39 -8.13 -11.22 6.73
N GLU A 40 -8.14 -9.95 6.39
CA GLU A 40 -8.82 -8.91 7.18
C GLU A 40 -10.33 -9.11 7.24
N ILE A 41 -10.95 -9.44 6.11
CA ILE A 41 -12.38 -9.78 6.07
C ILE A 41 -12.67 -11.00 6.97
N TYR A 42 -11.81 -12.01 6.91
CA TYR A 42 -11.94 -13.18 7.78
C TYR A 42 -11.84 -12.79 9.27
N ILE A 43 -10.84 -11.99 9.64
CA ILE A 43 -10.66 -11.49 11.00
C ILE A 43 -11.90 -10.68 11.44
N ALA A 44 -12.40 -9.81 10.57
CA ALA A 44 -13.55 -8.96 10.88
C ALA A 44 -14.84 -9.75 11.14
N ILE A 45 -15.04 -10.87 10.43
CA ILE A 45 -16.25 -11.69 10.54
C ILE A 45 -16.15 -12.69 11.70
N PHE A 46 -15.02 -13.38 11.83
CA PHE A 46 -14.89 -14.53 12.73
C PHE A 46 -14.27 -14.19 14.08
N ILE A 47 -13.44 -13.14 14.18
CA ILE A 47 -12.77 -12.76 15.41
C ILE A 47 -13.54 -11.61 16.08
N LYS A 48 -14.36 -11.95 17.07
CA LYS A 48 -15.16 -10.99 17.83
C LYS A 48 -14.33 -10.36 18.94
N GLY A 49 -13.65 -9.25 18.65
CA GLY A 49 -12.91 -8.47 19.65
C GLY A 49 -11.54 -9.07 20.02
N GLY A 50 -10.84 -8.39 20.94
CA GLY A 50 -9.54 -8.80 21.48
C GLY A 50 -8.34 -8.24 20.68
N PHE A 51 -7.15 -8.56 21.19
CA PHE A 51 -5.86 -8.09 20.70
C PHE A 51 -5.65 -8.30 19.20
N ILE A 52 -6.04 -9.46 18.68
CA ILE A 52 -5.85 -9.81 17.26
C ILE A 52 -6.63 -8.88 16.36
N ARG A 53 -7.89 -8.59 16.68
CA ARG A 53 -8.74 -7.75 15.85
C ARG A 53 -8.27 -6.29 15.82
N HIS A 54 -7.87 -5.73 16.96
CA HIS A 54 -7.39 -4.34 17.03
C HIS A 54 -6.00 -4.22 16.44
N TYR A 55 -4.99 -4.80 17.06
CA TYR A 55 -3.60 -4.51 16.72
C TYR A 55 -3.13 -5.18 15.43
N ILE A 56 -3.48 -6.45 15.23
CA ILE A 56 -3.07 -7.17 14.00
C ILE A 56 -3.86 -6.65 12.80
N GLY A 57 -5.15 -6.31 12.97
CA GLY A 57 -5.95 -5.68 11.94
C GLY A 57 -5.31 -4.40 11.41
N ASP A 58 -4.92 -3.48 12.28
CA ASP A 58 -4.33 -2.20 11.89
C ASP A 58 -2.97 -2.34 11.20
N VAL A 59 -2.13 -3.27 11.66
CA VAL A 59 -0.87 -3.62 11.00
C VAL A 59 -1.13 -4.17 9.59
N LEU A 60 -2.11 -5.07 9.45
CA LEU A 60 -2.47 -5.67 8.16
C LEU A 60 -3.12 -4.64 7.23
N ALA A 61 -4.02 -3.78 7.72
CA ALA A 61 -4.65 -2.72 6.94
C ALA A 61 -3.60 -1.79 6.32
N THR A 62 -2.60 -1.41 7.10
CA THR A 62 -1.50 -0.56 6.62
C THR A 62 -0.63 -1.29 5.60
N ALA A 63 -0.31 -2.56 5.83
CA ALA A 63 0.44 -3.38 4.89
C ALA A 63 -0.36 -3.61 3.58
N MET A 64 -1.67 -3.77 3.66
CA MET A 64 -2.57 -3.85 2.51
C MET A 64 -2.56 -2.55 1.70
N LEU A 65 -2.71 -1.39 2.36
CA LEU A 65 -2.64 -0.09 1.68
C LEU A 65 -1.30 0.10 0.97
N TYR A 66 -0.19 -0.32 1.60
CA TYR A 66 1.12 -0.31 0.96
C TYR A 66 1.16 -1.21 -0.28
N ALA A 67 0.66 -2.44 -0.18
CA ALA A 67 0.66 -3.40 -1.29
C ALA A 67 -0.19 -2.89 -2.47
N LEU A 68 -1.38 -2.35 -2.21
CA LEU A 68 -2.25 -1.76 -3.23
C LEU A 68 -1.61 -0.49 -3.83
N GLY A 69 -1.03 0.37 -3.00
CA GLY A 69 -0.29 1.53 -3.46
C GLY A 69 0.87 1.14 -4.38
N ARG A 70 1.57 0.06 -4.06
CA ARG A 70 2.67 -0.47 -4.87
C ARG A 70 2.22 -1.06 -6.20
N ALA A 71 1.03 -1.65 -6.24
CA ALA A 71 0.41 -2.13 -7.47
C ALA A 71 0.03 -0.99 -8.42
N ILE A 72 -0.38 0.17 -7.88
CA ILE A 72 -0.87 1.31 -8.65
C ILE A 72 0.27 2.28 -9.00
N PHE A 73 1.05 2.71 -8.00
CA PHE A 73 2.02 3.79 -8.12
C PHE A 73 3.45 3.27 -8.36
N LYS A 74 4.20 3.98 -9.19
CA LYS A 74 5.62 3.72 -9.49
C LYS A 74 6.51 4.73 -8.75
N VAL A 75 6.40 4.76 -7.43
CA VAL A 75 7.19 5.66 -6.57
C VAL A 75 8.27 4.89 -5.81
N ALA A 76 9.23 5.58 -5.24
CA ALA A 76 10.22 4.93 -4.39
C ALA A 76 9.55 4.25 -3.18
N PRO A 77 10.02 3.05 -2.75
CA PRO A 77 9.42 2.32 -1.63
C PRO A 77 9.26 3.14 -0.35
N ILE A 78 10.28 3.93 -0.02
CA ILE A 78 10.26 4.77 1.19
C ILE A 78 9.19 5.87 1.09
N ASN A 79 9.05 6.51 -0.08
CA ASN A 79 8.05 7.56 -0.27
C ASN A 79 6.63 6.99 -0.15
N LEU A 80 6.43 5.77 -0.67
CA LEU A 80 5.15 5.10 -0.53
C LEU A 80 4.83 4.77 0.93
N ALA A 81 5.82 4.24 1.68
CA ALA A 81 5.65 3.95 3.10
C ALA A 81 5.27 5.21 3.90
N ILE A 82 5.95 6.33 3.61
CA ILE A 82 5.63 7.62 4.23
C ILE A 82 4.20 8.07 3.85
N CYS A 83 3.84 8.00 2.58
CA CYS A 83 2.48 8.35 2.13
C CYS A 83 1.41 7.51 2.82
N VAL A 84 1.60 6.20 2.89
CA VAL A 84 0.65 5.29 3.55
C VAL A 84 0.54 5.62 5.03
N PHE A 85 1.65 5.84 5.72
CA PHE A 85 1.64 6.23 7.12
C PHE A 85 0.89 7.55 7.34
N VAL A 86 1.15 8.57 6.51
CA VAL A 86 0.44 9.86 6.59
C VAL A 86 -1.06 9.69 6.34
N ILE A 87 -1.46 8.87 5.37
CA ILE A 87 -2.88 8.58 5.11
C ILE A 87 -3.52 7.92 6.33
N SER A 88 -2.85 6.94 6.95
CA SER A 88 -3.34 6.28 8.18
C SER A 88 -3.50 7.27 9.33
N LEU A 89 -2.56 8.21 9.51
CA LEU A 89 -2.70 9.28 10.49
C LEU A 89 -3.89 10.21 10.20
N PHE A 90 -4.17 10.51 8.93
CA PHE A 90 -5.35 11.30 8.57
C PHE A 90 -6.66 10.57 8.89
N ILE A 91 -6.71 9.27 8.66
CA ILE A 91 -7.88 8.45 9.03
C ILE A 91 -8.09 8.51 10.55
N GLU A 92 -7.02 8.33 11.33
CA GLU A 92 -7.07 8.38 12.78
C GLU A 92 -7.49 9.76 13.32
N ALA A 93 -6.95 10.84 12.74
CA ALA A 93 -7.37 12.19 13.06
C ALA A 93 -8.86 12.43 12.74
N ALA A 94 -9.35 11.88 11.64
CA ALA A 94 -10.76 11.96 11.26
C ALA A 94 -11.67 11.21 12.25
N GLN A 95 -11.21 10.08 12.79
CA GLN A 95 -11.90 9.33 13.84
C GLN A 95 -11.91 10.11 15.16
N TYR A 96 -10.78 10.68 15.55
CA TYR A 96 -10.67 11.55 16.73
C TYR A 96 -11.64 12.73 16.68
N LEU A 97 -11.74 13.40 15.54
CA LEU A 97 -12.63 14.54 15.33
C LEU A 97 -14.10 14.12 15.11
N LYS A 98 -14.40 12.82 15.08
CA LYS A 98 -15.74 12.28 14.82
C LYS A 98 -16.39 12.88 13.56
N ILE A 99 -15.59 13.03 12.50
CA ILE A 99 -15.98 13.74 11.27
C ILE A 99 -17.26 13.15 10.66
N LEU A 100 -17.47 11.83 10.77
CA LEU A 100 -18.70 11.20 10.25
C LEU A 100 -19.96 11.59 11.01
N GLU A 101 -19.85 11.84 12.30
CA GLU A 101 -20.97 12.32 13.12
C GLU A 101 -21.29 13.77 12.76
N ILE A 102 -20.24 14.61 12.60
CA ILE A 102 -20.38 16.03 12.25
C ILE A 102 -21.03 16.19 10.85
N LEU A 103 -20.67 15.32 9.90
CA LEU A 103 -21.16 15.37 8.51
C LEU A 103 -22.46 14.57 8.30
N ASP A 104 -23.06 13.98 9.35
CA ASP A 104 -24.25 13.11 9.28
C ASP A 104 -24.17 12.04 8.16
N VAL A 105 -22.99 11.44 8.01
CA VAL A 105 -22.73 10.44 6.96
C VAL A 105 -23.37 9.11 7.33
N LYS A 106 -24.37 8.67 6.53
CA LYS A 106 -25.11 7.42 6.72
C LYS A 106 -24.49 6.20 6.02
N SER A 107 -23.39 6.38 5.29
CA SER A 107 -22.75 5.29 4.55
C SER A 107 -22.14 4.25 5.49
N SER A 108 -22.61 2.99 5.37
CA SER A 108 -22.09 1.87 6.18
C SER A 108 -20.60 1.62 5.95
N ILE A 109 -20.10 1.80 4.72
CA ILE A 109 -18.69 1.59 4.38
C ILE A 109 -17.81 2.66 5.06
N LEU A 110 -18.22 3.93 4.99
CA LEU A 110 -17.48 5.01 5.63
C LEU A 110 -17.50 4.87 7.16
N ARG A 111 -18.57 4.37 7.74
CA ARG A 111 -18.64 4.05 9.17
C ARG A 111 -17.71 2.92 9.59
N ILE A 112 -17.46 1.95 8.74
CA ILE A 112 -16.49 0.88 9.02
C ILE A 112 -15.06 1.44 9.01
N ILE A 113 -14.73 2.32 8.05
CA ILE A 113 -13.38 2.88 7.88
C ILE A 113 -13.08 3.98 8.91
N PHE A 114 -14.04 4.89 9.14
CA PHE A 114 -13.86 6.09 9.95
C PHE A 114 -14.64 6.09 11.26
N GLY A 115 -15.42 5.06 11.53
CA GLY A 115 -16.29 4.98 12.71
C GLY A 115 -15.65 4.33 13.93
N GLY A 116 -14.34 4.08 13.90
CA GLY A 116 -13.56 3.60 15.03
C GLY A 116 -13.42 4.66 16.13
N THR A 117 -12.94 4.24 17.27
CA THR A 117 -12.51 5.13 18.37
C THR A 117 -11.01 5.37 18.23
N PHE A 118 -10.58 6.62 18.36
CA PHE A 118 -9.17 6.97 18.36
C PHE A 118 -8.41 6.23 19.47
N ASP A 119 -7.30 5.58 19.09
CA ASP A 119 -6.35 4.97 20.01
C ASP A 119 -4.91 5.30 19.59
N TRP A 120 -4.10 5.78 20.55
CA TRP A 120 -2.68 6.02 20.33
C TRP A 120 -1.92 4.77 19.90
N THR A 121 -2.39 3.60 20.28
CA THR A 121 -1.79 2.31 19.95
C THR A 121 -1.91 2.00 18.46
N ASP A 122 -2.97 2.48 17.80
CA ASP A 122 -3.19 2.27 16.37
C ASP A 122 -2.11 2.98 15.55
N ILE A 123 -1.65 4.14 15.99
CA ILE A 123 -0.54 4.87 15.36
C ILE A 123 0.75 4.02 15.36
N ILE A 124 1.00 3.31 16.46
CA ILE A 124 2.16 2.41 16.56
C ILE A 124 1.97 1.22 15.61
N CYS A 125 0.77 0.66 15.54
CA CYS A 125 0.45 -0.44 14.63
C CYS A 125 0.63 -0.03 13.16
N TYR A 126 0.21 1.18 12.78
CA TYR A 126 0.41 1.72 11.43
C TYR A 126 1.89 1.88 11.08
N LEU A 127 2.68 2.38 12.03
CA LEU A 127 4.13 2.51 11.86
C LEU A 127 4.78 1.14 11.64
N VAL A 128 4.43 0.16 12.48
CA VAL A 128 4.93 -1.21 12.38
C VAL A 128 4.54 -1.83 11.02
N GLY A 129 3.28 -1.68 10.59
CA GLY A 129 2.80 -2.17 9.30
C GLY A 129 3.57 -1.58 8.12
N CYS A 130 3.82 -0.27 8.13
CA CYS A 130 4.63 0.40 7.11
C CYS A 130 6.08 -0.10 7.09
N ILE A 131 6.71 -0.26 8.26
CA ILE A 131 8.10 -0.75 8.36
C ILE A 131 8.18 -2.19 7.83
N LEU A 132 7.28 -3.08 8.23
CA LEU A 132 7.28 -4.46 7.78
C LEU A 132 7.09 -4.57 6.26
N ALA A 133 6.14 -3.82 5.70
CA ALA A 133 5.89 -3.82 4.25
C ALA A 133 7.12 -3.28 3.48
N TYR A 134 7.73 -2.20 3.95
CA TYR A 134 8.95 -1.63 3.38
C TYR A 134 10.14 -2.60 3.44
N MET A 135 10.36 -3.23 4.60
CA MET A 135 11.43 -4.22 4.77
C MET A 135 11.22 -5.43 3.86
N PHE A 136 10.00 -5.94 3.76
CA PHE A 136 9.66 -7.04 2.88
C PHE A 136 9.98 -6.72 1.42
N GLU A 137 9.66 -5.52 0.94
CA GLU A 137 10.00 -5.08 -0.41
C GLU A 137 11.50 -5.00 -0.62
N ASN A 138 12.24 -4.41 0.31
CA ASN A 138 13.69 -4.28 0.19
C ASN A 138 14.40 -5.63 0.16
N LEU A 139 14.01 -6.56 1.01
CA LEU A 139 14.54 -7.94 1.02
C LEU A 139 14.25 -8.65 -0.31
N SER A 140 13.04 -8.47 -0.83
CA SER A 140 12.62 -9.05 -2.11
C SER A 140 13.39 -8.46 -3.30
N MET A 141 13.76 -7.17 -3.23
CA MET A 141 14.58 -6.53 -4.26
C MET A 141 16.05 -6.93 -4.20
N GLN A 142 16.61 -7.16 -3.01
CA GLN A 142 18.00 -7.62 -2.86
C GLN A 142 18.17 -9.04 -3.43
N LYS A 143 17.23 -9.94 -3.16
CA LYS A 143 17.23 -11.30 -3.73
C LYS A 143 17.28 -11.31 -5.26
N ASN A 144 16.61 -10.36 -5.92
CA ASN A 144 16.56 -10.27 -7.38
C ASN A 144 17.80 -9.59 -8.00
N LYS A 145 18.71 -9.04 -7.21
CA LYS A 145 20.01 -8.48 -7.67
C LYS A 145 21.17 -9.47 -7.53
N ALA A 146 20.98 -10.56 -6.80
CA ALA A 146 22.01 -11.56 -6.51
C ALA A 146 22.08 -12.72 -7.51
N TRP A 147 21.35 -12.63 -8.66
CA TRP A 147 21.35 -13.60 -9.79
C TRP A 147 21.71 -12.91 -11.09
#